data_5c55dfc92ef7a6c42eb7ff7916fbb243
#
_entry.id   5c55dfc92ef7a6c42eb7ff7916fbb243
#
_cell.length_a   1.000
_cell.length_b   1.000
_cell.length_c   1.000
_cell.angle_alpha   90.00
_cell.angle_beta   90.00
_cell.angle_gamma   90.00
#
_symmetry.space_group_name_H-M   'P 1'
#
loop_
_entity.id
_entity.type
_entity.pdbx_description
1 polymer ?
#
loop_
_entity_poly.entity_id
_entity_poly.type
_entity_poly.pdbx_seq_one_letter_code
_entity_poly.pdbx_strand_id
1 'polypeptide(L)'
;MINATGHLFICTTMAIHEAMREVEYWVSLHGPGEVHIVVEDARKRGANRRETSDIARAKAQGAGSIKRDSAIWEDYLTFLKVSHTMISPMRNGTAYREMIFDSVYPYWSQRTSEHARSAANLITSKANTKKLITN
;
A
#
# COMPACT_ATOMS: atom_id res chain seq x y z
N MET A 1 -3.43 -6.79 -5.14
CA MET A 1 -2.48 -7.94 -5.15
C MET A 1 -2.04 -8.20 -6.57
N ILE A 2 -0.78 -8.40 -6.76
CA ILE A 2 -0.19 -8.79 -8.05
C ILE A 2 0.57 -10.10 -7.89
N ASN A 3 0.61 -10.89 -8.95
CA ASN A 3 1.38 -12.13 -9.00
C ASN A 3 2.86 -11.89 -9.37
N ALA A 4 3.66 -12.94 -9.41
CA ALA A 4 5.09 -12.88 -9.72
C ALA A 4 5.40 -12.29 -11.13
N THR A 5 4.46 -12.35 -12.06
CA THR A 5 4.60 -11.75 -13.40
C THR A 5 4.16 -10.29 -13.47
N GLY A 6 3.67 -9.72 -12.38
CA GLY A 6 3.19 -8.35 -12.31
C GLY A 6 1.70 -8.19 -12.70
N HIS A 7 0.96 -9.28 -12.87
CA HIS A 7 -0.46 -9.23 -13.19
C HIS A 7 -1.30 -8.92 -11.96
N LEU A 8 -2.11 -7.86 -12.03
CA LEU A 8 -3.06 -7.46 -10.98
C LEU A 8 -4.29 -8.38 -11.03
N PHE A 9 -4.58 -9.06 -9.94
CA PHE A 9 -5.72 -9.98 -9.86
C PHE A 9 -6.73 -9.63 -8.75
N ILE A 10 -6.34 -8.87 -7.73
CA ILE A 10 -7.23 -8.30 -6.72
C ILE A 10 -6.88 -6.83 -6.51
N CYS A 11 -7.89 -5.96 -6.64
CA CYS A 11 -7.80 -4.54 -6.35
C CYS A 11 -9.12 -4.09 -5.74
N THR A 12 -9.18 -4.06 -4.40
CA THR A 12 -10.40 -3.76 -3.65
C THR A 12 -10.07 -3.13 -2.31
N THR A 13 -11.05 -2.44 -1.75
CA THR A 13 -11.00 -1.96 -0.36
C THR A 13 -11.59 -3.03 0.55
N MET A 14 -10.93 -3.27 1.66
CA MET A 14 -11.41 -4.22 2.67
C MET A 14 -11.09 -3.70 4.08
N ALA A 15 -11.80 -4.21 5.08
CA ALA A 15 -11.50 -3.90 6.47
C ALA A 15 -10.14 -4.49 6.88
N ILE A 16 -9.51 -3.91 7.89
CA ILE A 16 -8.17 -4.32 8.33
C ILE A 16 -8.10 -5.82 8.68
N HIS A 17 -9.12 -6.36 9.33
CA HIS A 17 -9.15 -7.78 9.70
C HIS A 17 -9.31 -8.70 8.48
N GLU A 18 -10.03 -8.25 7.45
CA GLU A 18 -10.14 -8.96 6.17
C GLU A 18 -8.79 -8.97 5.43
N ALA A 19 -8.12 -7.82 5.41
CA ALA A 19 -6.79 -7.71 4.81
C ALA A 19 -5.76 -8.60 5.53
N MET A 20 -5.80 -8.67 6.86
CA MET A 20 -4.95 -9.56 7.64
C MET A 20 -5.21 -11.03 7.34
N ARG A 21 -6.48 -11.43 7.18
CA ARG A 21 -6.84 -12.80 6.76
C ARG A 21 -6.32 -13.13 5.37
N GLU A 22 -6.39 -12.19 4.44
CA GLU A 22 -5.81 -12.36 3.11
C GLU A 22 -4.29 -12.60 3.17
N VAL A 23 -3.58 -11.85 3.99
CA VAL A 23 -2.14 -12.07 4.20
C VAL A 23 -1.88 -13.47 4.74
N GLU A 24 -2.58 -13.88 5.78
CA GLU A 24 -2.45 -15.22 6.38
C GLU A 24 -2.75 -16.33 5.37
N TYR A 25 -3.80 -16.16 4.57
CA TYR A 25 -4.16 -17.10 3.51
C TYR A 25 -3.01 -17.29 2.50
N TRP A 26 -2.49 -16.19 1.96
CA TRP A 26 -1.42 -16.26 0.95
C TRP A 26 -0.11 -16.77 1.52
N VAL A 27 0.21 -16.42 2.77
CA VAL A 27 1.39 -16.94 3.49
C VAL A 27 1.25 -18.45 3.73
N SER A 28 0.06 -18.94 4.12
CA SER A 28 -0.18 -20.37 4.32
C SER A 28 -0.07 -21.16 3.02
N LEU A 29 -0.45 -20.55 1.90
CA LEU A 29 -0.45 -21.20 0.59
C LEU A 29 0.96 -21.24 -0.05
N HIS A 30 1.75 -20.20 0.09
CA HIS A 30 3.03 -20.02 -0.62
C HIS A 30 4.26 -20.01 0.31
N GLY A 31 4.07 -19.88 1.61
CA GLY A 31 5.14 -19.65 2.58
C GLY A 31 5.51 -18.18 2.75
N PRO A 32 6.06 -17.80 3.93
CA PRO A 32 6.32 -16.40 4.26
C PRO A 32 7.41 -15.74 3.39
N GLY A 33 8.31 -16.52 2.81
CA GLY A 33 9.38 -16.03 1.93
C GLY A 33 8.92 -15.71 0.50
N GLU A 34 7.78 -16.27 0.07
CA GLU A 34 7.23 -16.10 -1.28
C GLU A 34 6.21 -14.95 -1.37
N VAL A 35 5.79 -14.42 -0.24
CA VAL A 35 4.84 -13.30 -0.14
C VAL A 35 5.58 -12.05 0.31
N HIS A 36 5.39 -10.95 -0.42
CA HIS A 36 5.93 -9.64 -0.03
C HIS A 36 4.81 -8.62 0.09
N ILE A 37 4.72 -7.98 1.26
CA ILE A 37 3.70 -7.00 1.56
C ILE A 37 4.31 -5.60 1.50
N VAL A 38 3.65 -4.70 0.78
CA VAL A 38 4.01 -3.29 0.73
C VAL A 38 2.95 -2.51 1.49
N VAL A 39 3.37 -1.77 2.49
CA VAL A 39 2.48 -0.95 3.33
C VAL A 39 2.81 0.52 3.14
N GLU A 40 1.79 1.33 2.85
CA GLU A 40 1.94 2.78 2.90
C GLU A 40 2.04 3.22 4.36
N ASP A 41 3.17 3.83 4.71
CA ASP A 41 3.45 4.25 6.09
C ASP A 41 3.19 5.73 6.29
N ALA A 42 2.04 6.04 6.89
CA ALA A 42 1.64 7.42 7.17
C ALA A 42 2.59 8.16 8.13
N ARG A 43 3.41 7.44 8.90
CA ARG A 43 4.43 8.04 9.79
C ARG A 43 5.54 8.74 9.02
N LYS A 44 5.74 8.36 7.74
CA LYS A 44 6.76 8.93 6.85
C LYS A 44 6.28 10.16 6.09
N ARG A 45 5.04 10.59 6.29
CA ARG A 45 4.51 11.82 5.70
C ARG A 45 5.11 13.04 6.42
N GLY A 46 5.74 13.94 5.68
CA GLY A 46 6.25 15.20 6.20
C GLY A 46 5.12 16.17 6.58
N ALA A 47 5.40 17.10 7.52
CA ALA A 47 4.48 18.17 7.89
C ALA A 47 4.34 19.18 6.72
N ASN A 48 3.10 19.62 6.44
CA ASN A 48 2.85 20.70 5.48
C ASN A 48 2.97 22.04 6.18
N ARG A 49 4.03 22.81 5.88
CA ARG A 49 4.33 24.10 6.52
C ARG A 49 3.33 25.21 6.19
N ARG A 50 2.38 25.02 5.26
CA ARG A 50 1.39 26.02 4.81
C ARG A 50 0.05 25.89 5.50
N GLU A 51 -0.13 24.98 6.44
CA GLU A 51 -1.40 24.75 7.11
C GLU A 51 -1.59 25.68 8.31
N THR A 52 -2.81 26.19 8.50
CA THR A 52 -3.19 26.92 9.72
C THR A 52 -3.19 25.98 10.92
N SER A 53 -3.01 26.52 12.14
CA SER A 53 -2.95 25.73 13.37
C SER A 53 -4.21 24.86 13.60
N ASP A 54 -5.40 25.34 13.23
CA ASP A 54 -6.65 24.60 13.41
C ASP A 54 -6.79 23.45 12.41
N ILE A 55 -6.43 23.66 11.16
CA ILE A 55 -6.38 22.62 10.13
C ILE A 55 -5.32 21.59 10.49
N ALA A 56 -4.14 22.01 10.95
CA ALA A 56 -3.07 21.12 11.39
C ALA A 56 -3.51 20.27 12.58
N ARG A 57 -4.25 20.83 13.54
CA ARG A 57 -4.79 20.10 14.70
C ARG A 57 -5.82 19.05 14.28
N ALA A 58 -6.78 19.41 13.41
CA ALA A 58 -7.78 18.48 12.90
C ALA A 58 -7.15 17.32 12.11
N LYS A 59 -6.16 17.63 11.26
CA LYS A 59 -5.39 16.61 10.52
C LYS A 59 -4.55 15.74 11.45
N ALA A 60 -3.96 16.29 12.51
CA ALA A 60 -3.17 15.55 13.48
C ALA A 60 -4.00 14.51 14.23
N GLN A 61 -5.28 14.80 14.55
CA GLN A 61 -6.19 13.84 15.18
C GLN A 61 -6.51 12.66 14.24
N GLY A 62 -6.81 12.91 12.97
CA GLY A 62 -7.00 11.86 11.96
C GLY A 62 -5.70 11.12 11.65
N ALA A 63 -4.58 11.84 11.54
CA ALA A 63 -3.26 11.26 11.28
C ALA A 63 -2.77 10.33 12.40
N GLY A 64 -3.16 10.58 13.66
CA GLY A 64 -2.82 9.72 14.79
C GLY A 64 -3.37 8.30 14.64
N SER A 65 -4.61 8.15 14.18
CA SER A 65 -5.22 6.85 13.90
C SER A 65 -4.51 6.12 12.75
N ILE A 66 -4.27 6.79 11.64
CA ILE A 66 -3.59 6.22 10.47
C ILE A 66 -2.16 5.80 10.79
N LYS A 67 -1.44 6.60 11.57
CA LYS A 67 -0.08 6.26 12.04
C LYS A 67 -0.07 5.03 12.93
N ARG A 68 -1.07 4.89 13.80
CA ARG A 68 -1.24 3.71 14.63
C ARG A 68 -1.50 2.47 13.78
N ASP A 69 -2.35 2.57 12.76
CA ASP A 69 -2.63 1.47 11.85
C ASP A 69 -1.37 1.02 11.10
N SER A 70 -0.53 1.95 10.68
CA SER A 70 0.77 1.62 10.06
C SER A 70 1.69 0.87 11.02
N ALA A 71 1.73 1.27 12.29
CA ALA A 71 2.50 0.58 13.33
C ALA A 71 1.97 -0.83 13.61
N ILE A 72 0.65 -1.00 13.66
CA ILE A 72 0.01 -2.32 13.84
C ILE A 72 0.37 -3.25 12.68
N TRP A 73 0.31 -2.77 11.44
CA TRP A 73 0.71 -3.56 10.28
C TRP A 73 2.17 -3.99 10.33
N GLU A 74 3.07 -3.09 10.70
CA GLU A 74 4.50 -3.42 10.82
C GLU A 74 4.75 -4.49 11.88
N ASP A 75 4.15 -4.34 13.07
CA ASP A 75 4.25 -5.33 14.15
C ASP A 75 3.68 -6.69 13.75
N TYR A 76 2.52 -6.69 13.12
CA TYR A 76 1.85 -7.91 12.66
C TYR A 76 2.68 -8.68 11.61
N LEU A 77 3.19 -7.98 10.61
CA LEU A 77 4.00 -8.60 9.56
C LEU A 77 5.36 -9.08 10.11
N THR A 78 5.93 -8.37 11.05
CA THR A 78 7.14 -8.78 11.76
C THR A 78 6.88 -10.04 12.60
N PHE A 79 5.77 -10.08 13.31
CA PHE A 79 5.35 -11.27 14.10
C PHE A 79 5.17 -12.51 13.21
N LEU A 80 4.52 -12.36 12.07
CA LEU A 80 4.33 -13.44 11.08
C LEU A 80 5.62 -13.82 10.32
N LYS A 81 6.70 -13.04 10.46
CA LYS A 81 7.95 -13.19 9.70
C LYS A 81 7.75 -13.13 8.19
N VAL A 82 6.78 -12.33 7.75
CA VAL A 82 6.50 -12.09 6.34
C VAL A 82 7.40 -10.97 5.81
N SER A 83 7.95 -11.16 4.64
CA SER A 83 8.72 -10.12 3.93
C SER A 83 7.82 -8.91 3.67
N HIS A 84 8.26 -7.73 4.11
CA HIS A 84 7.47 -6.50 3.94
C HIS A 84 8.34 -5.26 3.76
N THR A 85 7.74 -4.22 3.22
CA THR A 85 8.37 -2.90 3.07
C THR A 85 7.37 -1.82 3.47
N MET A 86 7.82 -0.92 4.35
CA MET A 86 7.08 0.27 4.75
C MET A 86 7.56 1.43 3.87
N ILE A 87 6.65 2.04 3.10
CA ILE A 87 7.00 3.10 2.15
C ILE A 87 6.25 4.40 2.43
N SER A 88 6.88 5.52 2.09
CA SER A 88 6.24 6.84 2.21
C SER A 88 5.02 6.95 1.31
N PRO A 89 3.95 7.66 1.75
CA PRO A 89 2.82 7.97 0.89
C PRO A 89 3.26 8.73 -0.37
N MET A 90 2.61 8.43 -1.49
CA MET A 90 2.84 9.17 -2.74
C MET A 90 2.33 10.61 -2.59
N ARG A 91 3.16 11.57 -3.02
CA ARG A 91 2.81 13.00 -2.98
C ARG A 91 1.99 13.47 -4.18
N ASN A 92 1.86 12.63 -5.19
CA ASN A 92 1.16 12.96 -6.43
C ASN A 92 -0.36 13.03 -6.23
N GLY A 93 -1.01 13.95 -6.94
CA GLY A 93 -2.46 14.10 -6.91
C GLY A 93 -3.21 12.91 -7.49
N THR A 94 -4.52 12.84 -7.21
CA THR A 94 -5.42 11.75 -7.63
C THR A 94 -5.39 11.51 -9.14
N ALA A 95 -5.47 12.57 -9.95
CA ALA A 95 -5.48 12.45 -11.42
C ALA A 95 -4.21 11.78 -11.96
N TYR A 96 -3.06 12.11 -11.40
CA TYR A 96 -1.80 11.49 -11.79
C TYR A 96 -1.75 10.00 -11.42
N ARG A 97 -2.22 9.64 -10.23
CA ARG A 97 -2.28 8.25 -9.76
C ARG A 97 -3.23 7.41 -10.61
N GLU A 98 -4.37 7.97 -11.01
CA GLU A 98 -5.31 7.32 -11.93
C GLU A 98 -4.68 7.07 -13.31
N MET A 99 -3.96 8.05 -13.84
CA MET A 99 -3.25 7.91 -15.12
C MET A 99 -2.21 6.78 -15.07
N ILE A 100 -1.44 6.69 -13.99
CA ILE A 100 -0.47 5.60 -13.77
C ILE A 100 -1.17 4.25 -13.71
N PHE A 101 -2.25 4.14 -12.95
CA PHE A 101 -3.02 2.90 -12.84
C PHE A 101 -3.54 2.42 -14.19
N ASP A 102 -4.19 3.29 -14.95
CA ASP A 102 -4.74 2.97 -16.26
C ASP A 102 -3.64 2.58 -17.28
N SER A 103 -2.49 3.21 -17.18
CA SER A 103 -1.33 2.90 -18.01
C SER A 103 -0.73 1.52 -17.70
N VAL A 104 -0.64 1.16 -16.42
CA VAL A 104 -0.01 -0.11 -15.98
C VAL A 104 -0.98 -1.28 -16.03
N TYR A 105 -2.26 -1.03 -15.74
CA TYR A 105 -3.30 -2.07 -15.66
C TYR A 105 -4.47 -1.80 -16.63
N PRO A 106 -4.22 -1.64 -17.95
CA PRO A 106 -5.27 -1.28 -18.90
C PRO A 106 -6.36 -2.35 -19.05
N TYR A 107 -6.09 -3.58 -18.63
CA TYR A 107 -7.02 -4.70 -18.64
C TYR A 107 -7.99 -4.71 -17.45
N TRP A 108 -7.78 -3.85 -16.45
CA TRP A 108 -8.61 -3.83 -15.24
C TRP A 108 -9.95 -3.15 -15.52
N SER A 109 -11.03 -3.90 -15.47
CA SER A 109 -12.37 -3.41 -15.80
C SER A 109 -13.33 -3.32 -14.62
N GLN A 110 -12.96 -3.90 -13.47
CA GLN A 110 -13.81 -3.90 -12.29
C GLN A 110 -13.77 -2.53 -11.60
N ARG A 111 -14.92 -2.10 -11.10
CA ARG A 111 -15.00 -0.88 -10.30
C ARG A 111 -14.24 -1.07 -8.99
N THR A 112 -13.36 -0.14 -8.67
CA THR A 112 -12.57 -0.15 -7.45
C THR A 112 -12.36 1.26 -6.91
N SER A 113 -11.98 1.39 -5.64
CA SER A 113 -11.78 2.68 -5.01
C SER A 113 -10.45 3.32 -5.44
N GLU A 114 -10.37 4.64 -5.32
CA GLU A 114 -9.14 5.41 -5.50
C GLU A 114 -8.00 4.89 -4.62
N HIS A 115 -8.29 4.55 -3.36
CA HIS A 115 -7.29 4.03 -2.42
C HIS A 115 -6.74 2.67 -2.85
N ALA A 116 -7.59 1.79 -3.36
CA ALA A 116 -7.16 0.48 -3.86
C ALA A 116 -6.25 0.62 -5.10
N ARG A 117 -6.57 1.54 -6.02
CA ARG A 117 -5.73 1.84 -7.18
C ARG A 117 -4.38 2.44 -6.79
N SER A 118 -4.38 3.34 -5.81
CA SER A 118 -3.14 3.91 -5.26
C SER A 118 -2.25 2.82 -4.65
N ALA A 119 -2.82 1.89 -3.92
CA ALA A 119 -2.09 0.74 -3.36
C ALA A 119 -1.48 -0.14 -4.46
N ALA A 120 -2.20 -0.39 -5.55
CA ALA A 120 -1.68 -1.12 -6.70
C ALA A 120 -0.47 -0.42 -7.33
N ASN A 121 -0.51 0.90 -7.47
CA ASN A 121 0.62 1.69 -7.98
C ASN A 121 1.87 1.57 -7.11
N LEU A 122 1.73 1.53 -5.80
CA LEU A 122 2.85 1.35 -4.86
C LEU A 122 3.57 0.03 -5.07
N ILE A 123 2.81 -1.04 -5.26
CA ILE A 123 3.38 -2.38 -5.51
C ILE A 123 4.14 -2.39 -6.84
N THR A 124 3.59 -1.79 -7.87
CA THR A 124 4.21 -1.75 -9.21
C THR A 124 5.55 -1.05 -9.20
N SER A 125 5.66 0.08 -8.52
CA SER A 125 6.92 0.82 -8.44
C SER A 125 8.03 -0.01 -7.76
N LYS A 126 7.68 -0.79 -6.75
CA LYS A 126 8.60 -1.70 -6.05
C LYS A 126 9.01 -2.90 -6.91
N ALA A 127 8.08 -3.50 -7.63
CA ALA A 127 8.36 -4.63 -8.53
C ALA A 127 9.35 -4.22 -9.63
N ASN A 128 9.18 -3.03 -10.19
CA ASN A 128 10.08 -2.48 -11.20
C ASN A 128 11.49 -2.21 -10.64
N THR A 129 11.58 -1.74 -9.40
CA THR A 129 12.88 -1.53 -8.73
C THR A 129 13.62 -2.85 -8.51
N LYS A 130 12.93 -3.92 -8.12
CA LYS A 130 13.55 -5.25 -7.99
C LYS A 130 14.04 -5.82 -9.31
N LYS A 131 13.31 -5.61 -10.41
CA LYS A 131 13.76 -6.03 -11.75
C LYS A 131 15.03 -5.32 -12.21
N LEU A 132 15.22 -4.08 -11.82
CA LEU A 132 16.43 -3.30 -12.13
C LEU A 132 17.65 -3.74 -11.33
N ILE A 133 17.47 -4.38 -10.17
CA ILE A 133 18.55 -4.85 -9.31
C ILE A 133 18.97 -6.30 -9.63
N THR A 134 18.09 -7.10 -10.23
CA THR A 134 18.35 -8.51 -10.58
C THR A 134 18.88 -8.71 -12.00
N ASN A 135 18.96 -7.70 -12.79
CA ASN A 135 19.57 -7.68 -14.11
C ASN A 135 20.92 -6.96 -14.06
#